data_893717b8be2a2744406fa9a1dc180fdc
#
_entry.id   893717b8be2a2744406fa9a1dc180fdc
#
_cell.length_a   1.000
_cell.length_b   1.000
_cell.length_c   1.000
_cell.angle_alpha   90.00
_cell.angle_beta   90.00
_cell.angle_gamma   90.00
#
_symmetry.space_group_name_H-M   'P 1'
#
loop_
_entity.id
_entity.type
_entity.pdbx_description
1 polymer ?
#
loop_
_entity_poly.entity_id
_entity_poly.type
_entity_poly.pdbx_seq_one_letter_code
_entity_poly.pdbx_strand_id
1 'polypeptide(L)'
;MIDKKHLNTLEFPAILARLARHITFSAGRDLALELAPSPVFAEVQHRLQETREARHMLDAYGGVPMGGAHDVRPQAEHTTRGAILQPPDLLDIQSTLHAGRRVQARLMRLRGEVPLLADIAARIESCDALSDEIGRCISDQGEVVDHASAKLARVRRELRTAHGRLLEKLNRLLANSRNASYLQEALVTQRGGRYVIPIKAEFRGRIPGIVHDTCLLYT
;
A
#
# COMPACT_ATOMS: atom_id res chain seq x y z
N MET A 1 43.36 5.75 0.55
CA MET A 1 42.20 4.92 0.14
C MET A 1 42.57 3.46 0.41
N ILE A 2 41.74 2.71 1.13
CA ILE A 2 42.02 1.29 1.42
C ILE A 2 41.71 0.51 0.14
N ASP A 3 42.69 -0.29 -0.34
CA ASP A 3 42.55 -1.06 -1.58
C ASP A 3 41.50 -2.18 -1.40
N LYS A 4 40.64 -2.36 -2.40
CA LYS A 4 39.64 -3.45 -2.45
C LYS A 4 40.27 -4.83 -2.24
N LYS A 5 41.52 -5.03 -2.72
CA LYS A 5 42.26 -6.27 -2.51
C LYS A 5 42.47 -6.58 -1.03
N HIS A 6 42.82 -5.58 -0.20
CA HIS A 6 43.01 -5.74 1.23
C HIS A 6 41.67 -6.04 1.93
N LEU A 7 40.59 -5.37 1.52
CA LEU A 7 39.27 -5.63 2.09
C LEU A 7 38.80 -7.08 1.81
N ASN A 8 39.06 -7.59 0.61
CA ASN A 8 38.73 -8.97 0.24
C ASN A 8 39.59 -9.97 1.03
N THR A 9 40.89 -9.68 1.21
CA THR A 9 41.79 -10.54 2.02
C THR A 9 41.33 -10.60 3.50
N LEU A 10 40.74 -9.53 4.01
CA LEU A 10 40.18 -9.43 5.37
C LEU A 10 38.72 -9.91 5.45
N GLU A 11 38.19 -10.48 4.37
CA GLU A 11 36.78 -10.93 4.28
C GLU A 11 35.74 -9.86 4.64
N PHE A 12 36.09 -8.57 4.47
CA PHE A 12 35.22 -7.46 4.82
C PHE A 12 33.82 -7.52 4.14
N PRO A 13 33.68 -7.92 2.85
CA PRO A 13 32.37 -8.12 2.23
C PRO A 13 31.50 -9.16 2.95
N ALA A 14 32.10 -10.22 3.50
CA ALA A 14 31.39 -11.24 4.27
C ALA A 14 30.85 -10.66 5.61
N ILE A 15 31.61 -9.75 6.24
CA ILE A 15 31.18 -9.04 7.44
C ILE A 15 29.95 -8.16 7.11
N LEU A 16 30.02 -7.38 5.99
CA LEU A 16 28.90 -6.54 5.56
C LEU A 16 27.66 -7.37 5.22
N ALA A 17 27.82 -8.49 4.52
CA ALA A 17 26.73 -9.39 4.22
C ALA A 17 26.08 -9.99 5.49
N ARG A 18 26.90 -10.27 6.52
CA ARG A 18 26.40 -10.73 7.83
C ARG A 18 25.65 -9.60 8.55
N LEU A 19 26.16 -8.38 8.55
CA LEU A 19 25.48 -7.20 9.11
C LEU A 19 24.12 -6.97 8.43
N ALA A 20 24.08 -7.02 7.11
CA ALA A 20 22.86 -6.81 6.32
C ALA A 20 21.73 -7.80 6.64
N ARG A 21 22.05 -9.03 7.14
CA ARG A 21 21.05 -10.02 7.58
C ARG A 21 20.28 -9.61 8.83
N HIS A 22 20.82 -8.71 9.63
CA HIS A 22 20.17 -8.20 10.84
C HIS A 22 19.29 -6.97 10.57
N ILE A 23 19.26 -6.48 9.33
CA ILE A 23 18.52 -5.27 8.95
C ILE A 23 17.26 -5.68 8.22
N THR A 24 16.11 -5.30 8.75
CA THR A 24 14.79 -5.58 8.18
C THR A 24 14.34 -4.53 7.17
N PHE A 25 14.83 -3.30 7.32
CA PHE A 25 14.48 -2.18 6.43
C PHE A 25 15.46 -2.12 5.24
N SER A 26 14.95 -2.21 4.01
CA SER A 26 15.77 -2.34 2.79
C SER A 26 16.75 -1.19 2.60
N ALA A 27 16.32 0.07 2.80
CA ALA A 27 17.22 1.22 2.69
C ALA A 27 18.37 1.19 3.70
N GLY A 28 18.13 0.70 4.93
CA GLY A 28 19.18 0.47 5.91
C GLY A 28 20.14 -0.64 5.50
N ARG A 29 19.60 -1.69 4.83
CA ARG A 29 20.41 -2.78 4.30
C ARG A 29 21.36 -2.31 3.20
N ASP A 30 20.89 -1.44 2.30
CA ASP A 30 21.72 -0.84 1.26
C ASP A 30 22.87 -0.04 1.89
N LEU A 31 22.56 0.82 2.87
CA LEU A 31 23.57 1.58 3.61
C LEU A 31 24.60 0.69 4.30
N ALA A 32 24.18 -0.45 4.86
CA ALA A 32 25.10 -1.39 5.50
C ALA A 32 26.04 -2.06 4.49
N LEU A 33 25.56 -2.39 3.29
CA LEU A 33 26.38 -2.97 2.24
C LEU A 33 27.35 -1.96 1.61
N GLU A 34 27.03 -0.67 1.65
CA GLU A 34 27.88 0.42 1.17
C GLU A 34 28.91 0.90 2.18
N LEU A 35 28.89 0.39 3.41
CA LEU A 35 29.85 0.77 4.43
C LEU A 35 31.30 0.54 3.96
N ALA A 36 32.13 1.56 4.16
CA ALA A 36 33.55 1.49 3.88
C ALA A 36 34.37 1.98 5.07
N PRO A 37 35.53 1.40 5.31
CA PRO A 37 36.44 1.90 6.33
C PRO A 37 36.90 3.33 6.00
N SER A 38 36.97 4.18 7.01
CA SER A 38 37.51 5.53 6.86
C SER A 38 38.92 5.63 7.46
N PRO A 39 39.86 6.33 6.78
CA PRO A 39 41.18 6.66 7.34
C PRO A 39 41.13 7.88 8.25
N VAL A 40 40.03 8.58 8.34
CA VAL A 40 39.84 9.80 9.11
C VAL A 40 39.45 9.45 10.56
N PHE A 41 40.34 9.67 11.50
CA PHE A 41 40.14 9.30 12.91
C PHE A 41 38.85 9.89 13.51
N ALA A 42 38.60 11.18 13.27
CA ALA A 42 37.41 11.84 13.80
C ALA A 42 36.09 11.22 13.26
N GLU A 43 36.07 10.83 12.00
CA GLU A 43 34.91 10.14 11.39
C GLU A 43 34.69 8.76 12.01
N VAL A 44 35.78 8.01 12.21
CA VAL A 44 35.70 6.69 12.86
C VAL A 44 35.18 6.83 14.30
N GLN A 45 35.72 7.80 15.08
CA GLN A 45 35.22 8.06 16.43
C GLN A 45 33.73 8.42 16.45
N HIS A 46 33.31 9.30 15.55
CA HIS A 46 31.91 9.71 15.44
C HIS A 46 30.97 8.49 15.16
N ARG A 47 31.27 7.68 14.15
CA ARG A 47 30.51 6.47 13.81
C ARG A 47 30.51 5.43 14.95
N LEU A 48 31.64 5.29 15.67
CA LEU A 48 31.68 4.43 16.85
C LEU A 48 30.80 4.96 17.99
N GLN A 49 30.72 6.27 18.16
CA GLN A 49 29.84 6.86 19.16
C GLN A 49 28.36 6.68 18.79
N GLU A 50 27.98 6.91 17.55
CA GLU A 50 26.61 6.59 17.04
C GLU A 50 26.26 5.11 17.32
N THR A 51 27.20 4.20 17.07
CA THR A 51 27.00 2.77 17.34
C THR A 51 26.84 2.47 18.83
N ARG A 52 27.61 3.17 19.72
CA ARG A 52 27.44 3.03 21.16
C ARG A 52 26.08 3.52 21.64
N GLU A 53 25.61 4.65 21.12
CA GLU A 53 24.29 5.16 21.44
C GLU A 53 23.19 4.21 20.96
N ALA A 54 23.32 3.65 19.74
CA ALA A 54 22.38 2.67 19.21
C ALA A 54 22.35 1.39 20.07
N ARG A 55 23.51 0.92 20.52
CA ARG A 55 23.61 -0.21 21.44
C ARG A 55 22.99 0.11 22.80
N HIS A 56 23.25 1.28 23.34
CA HIS A 56 22.61 1.73 24.59
C HIS A 56 21.09 1.77 24.45
N MET A 57 20.57 2.30 23.32
CA MET A 57 19.13 2.27 23.02
C MET A 57 18.57 0.86 23.00
N LEU A 58 19.30 -0.11 22.44
CA LEU A 58 18.86 -1.49 22.36
C LEU A 58 18.84 -2.14 23.76
N ASP A 59 19.92 -1.95 24.54
CA ASP A 59 20.12 -2.58 25.84
C ASP A 59 19.19 -1.99 26.92
N ALA A 60 19.03 -0.66 26.99
CA ALA A 60 18.26 0.03 28.01
C ALA A 60 16.78 0.20 27.66
N TYR A 61 16.44 0.31 26.37
CA TYR A 61 15.10 0.73 25.94
C TYR A 61 14.44 -0.23 24.93
N GLY A 62 15.08 -1.37 24.62
CA GLY A 62 14.58 -2.34 23.65
C GLY A 62 14.65 -1.86 22.20
N GLY A 63 15.47 -0.84 21.90
CA GLY A 63 15.67 -0.32 20.56
C GLY A 63 14.69 0.75 20.11
N VAL A 64 14.63 0.97 18.80
CA VAL A 64 13.81 1.99 18.15
C VAL A 64 12.66 1.30 17.40
N PRO A 65 11.40 1.79 17.54
CA PRO A 65 10.25 1.15 16.91
C PRO A 65 10.21 1.43 15.40
N MET A 66 10.82 0.55 14.60
CA MET A 66 10.86 0.65 13.13
C MET A 66 9.67 -0.05 12.44
N GLY A 67 8.76 -0.67 13.19
CA GLY A 67 7.62 -1.38 12.63
C GLY A 67 6.72 -0.49 11.77
N GLY A 68 6.34 -0.97 10.59
CA GLY A 68 5.52 -0.25 9.62
C GLY A 68 6.32 0.70 8.71
N ALA A 69 7.65 0.73 8.79
CA ALA A 69 8.47 1.43 7.81
C ALA A 69 8.65 0.55 6.56
N HIS A 70 8.29 1.09 5.40
CA HIS A 70 8.46 0.48 4.08
C HIS A 70 9.48 1.29 3.27
N ASP A 71 10.14 0.66 2.32
CA ASP A 71 10.99 1.39 1.37
C ASP A 71 10.11 2.05 0.31
N VAL A 72 9.84 3.33 0.51
CA VAL A 72 8.97 4.12 -0.37
C VAL A 72 9.76 4.94 -1.41
N ARG A 73 11.07 4.73 -1.51
CA ARG A 73 11.92 5.40 -2.53
C ARG A 73 11.44 5.12 -3.96
N PRO A 74 11.07 3.87 -4.34
CA PRO A 74 10.54 3.60 -5.67
C PRO A 74 9.24 4.35 -5.96
N GLN A 75 8.32 4.44 -4.99
CA GLN A 75 7.07 5.18 -5.14
C GLN A 75 7.33 6.68 -5.33
N ALA A 76 8.24 7.26 -4.52
CA ALA A 76 8.64 8.65 -4.66
C ALA A 76 9.26 8.92 -6.04
N GLU A 77 10.13 8.04 -6.53
CA GLU A 77 10.73 8.16 -7.85
C GLU A 77 9.68 8.03 -8.98
N HIS A 78 8.73 7.12 -8.86
CA HIS A 78 7.64 7.00 -9.84
C HIS A 78 6.81 8.27 -9.94
N THR A 79 6.50 8.92 -8.81
CA THR A 79 5.73 10.18 -8.82
C THR A 79 6.48 11.34 -9.47
N THR A 80 7.81 11.43 -9.32
CA THR A 80 8.62 12.46 -10.00
C THR A 80 8.57 12.33 -11.53
N ARG A 81 8.27 11.12 -12.03
CA ARG A 81 8.07 10.83 -13.46
C ARG A 81 6.60 10.97 -13.89
N GLY A 82 5.72 11.48 -13.03
CA GLY A 82 4.30 11.70 -13.33
C GLY A 82 3.42 10.46 -13.20
N ALA A 83 3.90 9.37 -12.60
CA ALA A 83 3.08 8.18 -12.35
C ALA A 83 2.06 8.43 -11.23
N ILE A 84 0.91 7.77 -11.33
CA ILE A 84 -0.13 7.76 -10.30
C ILE A 84 0.07 6.51 -9.44
N LEU A 85 0.22 6.71 -8.14
CA LEU A 85 0.34 5.62 -7.17
C LEU A 85 -1.01 4.94 -6.93
N GLN A 86 -0.95 3.65 -6.65
CA GLN A 86 -2.11 2.89 -6.24
C GLN A 86 -2.40 3.08 -4.74
N PRO A 87 -3.64 2.86 -4.26
CA PRO A 87 -3.97 3.02 -2.86
C PRO A 87 -3.07 2.24 -1.88
N PRO A 88 -2.64 0.99 -2.14
CA PRO A 88 -1.68 0.30 -1.29
C PRO A 88 -0.33 1.02 -1.16
N ASP A 89 0.20 1.59 -2.26
CA ASP A 89 1.45 2.37 -2.23
C ASP A 89 1.33 3.58 -1.30
N LEU A 90 0.16 4.24 -1.30
CA LEU A 90 -0.11 5.38 -0.43
C LEU A 90 -0.22 4.97 1.05
N LEU A 91 -0.77 3.79 1.35
CA LEU A 91 -0.79 3.24 2.71
C LEU A 91 0.62 2.91 3.21
N ASP A 92 1.50 2.37 2.35
CA ASP A 92 2.90 2.12 2.69
C ASP A 92 3.64 3.44 3.00
N ILE A 93 3.37 4.49 2.22
CA ILE A 93 3.90 5.84 2.48
C ILE A 93 3.39 6.34 3.83
N GLN A 94 2.09 6.30 4.08
CA GLN A 94 1.50 6.74 5.34
C GLN A 94 2.08 5.99 6.55
N SER A 95 2.18 4.67 6.45
CA SER A 95 2.75 3.80 7.49
C SER A 95 4.22 4.18 7.77
N THR A 96 4.99 4.48 6.73
CA THR A 96 6.38 4.91 6.84
C THR A 96 6.50 6.29 7.51
N LEU A 97 5.65 7.24 7.15
CA LEU A 97 5.60 8.57 7.80
C LEU A 97 5.25 8.43 9.29
N HIS A 98 4.28 7.59 9.64
CA HIS A 98 3.95 7.30 11.04
C HIS A 98 5.10 6.63 11.79
N ALA A 99 5.81 5.69 11.15
CA ALA A 99 7.00 5.07 11.75
C ALA A 99 8.10 6.10 12.00
N GLY A 100 8.38 6.96 11.02
CA GLY A 100 9.35 8.06 11.15
C GLY A 100 9.03 8.99 12.32
N ARG A 101 7.77 9.41 12.47
CA ARG A 101 7.33 10.24 13.62
C ARG A 101 7.54 9.54 14.97
N ARG A 102 7.21 8.24 15.06
CA ARG A 102 7.44 7.47 16.29
C ARG A 102 8.91 7.39 16.65
N VAL A 103 9.76 7.13 15.65
CA VAL A 103 11.22 7.10 15.80
C VAL A 103 11.74 8.46 16.28
N GLN A 104 11.36 9.54 15.59
CA GLN A 104 11.75 10.90 15.93
C GLN A 104 11.34 11.25 17.37
N ALA A 105 10.07 11.06 17.72
CA ALA A 105 9.56 11.37 19.05
C ALA A 105 10.25 10.56 20.15
N ARG A 106 10.63 9.30 19.88
CA ARG A 106 11.36 8.45 20.81
C ARG A 106 12.77 8.96 21.06
N LEU A 107 13.52 9.22 19.99
CA LEU A 107 14.92 9.66 20.08
C LEU A 107 15.04 11.08 20.64
N MET A 108 14.15 12.00 20.27
CA MET A 108 14.13 13.35 20.80
C MET A 108 13.87 13.41 22.32
N ARG A 109 13.01 12.50 22.84
CA ARG A 109 12.81 12.38 24.30
C ARG A 109 14.05 11.93 25.05
N LEU A 110 14.92 11.17 24.40
CA LEU A 110 16.14 10.61 24.97
C LEU A 110 17.40 11.37 24.53
N ARG A 111 17.24 12.60 24.03
CA ARG A 111 18.35 13.43 23.52
C ARG A 111 19.50 13.59 24.51
N GLY A 112 19.24 13.62 25.82
CA GLY A 112 20.26 13.70 26.85
C GLY A 112 21.17 12.46 26.94
N GLU A 113 20.69 11.30 26.49
CA GLU A 113 21.41 10.03 26.56
C GLU A 113 21.98 9.60 25.22
N VAL A 114 21.29 9.95 24.12
CA VAL A 114 21.62 9.56 22.73
C VAL A 114 21.63 10.78 21.80
N PRO A 115 22.50 11.78 22.06
CA PRO A 115 22.48 13.04 21.33
C PRO A 115 22.70 12.89 19.83
N LEU A 116 23.62 12.02 19.39
CA LEU A 116 23.89 11.82 17.96
C LEU A 116 22.72 11.18 17.24
N LEU A 117 22.08 10.18 17.83
CA LEU A 117 20.88 9.58 17.26
C LEU A 117 19.69 10.57 17.24
N ALA A 118 19.57 11.42 18.25
CA ALA A 118 18.58 12.49 18.30
C ALA A 118 18.81 13.53 17.20
N ASP A 119 20.07 13.87 16.90
CA ASP A 119 20.41 14.79 15.80
C ASP A 119 20.12 14.17 14.42
N ILE A 120 20.30 12.85 14.27
CA ILE A 120 19.83 12.13 13.07
C ILE A 120 18.30 12.21 12.97
N ALA A 121 17.60 11.92 14.06
CA ALA A 121 16.14 11.95 14.11
C ALA A 121 15.56 13.35 13.87
N ALA A 122 16.21 14.39 14.29
CA ALA A 122 15.78 15.78 14.07
C ALA A 122 15.68 16.15 12.58
N ARG A 123 16.37 15.41 11.71
CA ARG A 123 16.31 15.60 10.25
C ARG A 123 15.13 14.89 9.59
N ILE A 124 14.37 14.10 10.33
CA ILE A 124 13.13 13.48 9.83
C ILE A 124 12.07 14.58 9.73
N GLU A 125 11.67 14.92 8.52
CA GLU A 125 10.64 15.90 8.30
C GLU A 125 9.25 15.32 8.60
N SER A 126 8.40 16.14 9.20
CA SER A 126 7.00 15.80 9.43
C SER A 126 6.21 16.10 8.15
N CYS A 127 5.60 15.09 7.58
CA CYS A 127 4.68 15.21 6.45
C CYS A 127 3.24 14.97 6.92
N ASP A 128 2.83 15.61 8.03
CA ASP A 128 1.55 15.37 8.69
C ASP A 128 0.37 15.62 7.76
N ALA A 129 0.38 16.73 7.04
CA ALA A 129 -0.70 17.07 6.09
C ALA A 129 -0.87 15.99 5.00
N LEU A 130 0.23 15.42 4.50
CA LEU A 130 0.17 14.33 3.53
C LEU A 130 -0.38 13.04 4.17
N SER A 131 0.11 12.70 5.36
CA SER A 131 -0.35 11.52 6.10
C SER A 131 -1.85 11.59 6.42
N ASP A 132 -2.34 12.75 6.86
CA ASP A 132 -3.74 12.99 7.17
C ASP A 132 -4.62 12.93 5.90
N GLU A 133 -4.14 13.49 4.80
CA GLU A 133 -4.87 13.46 3.52
C GLU A 133 -4.97 12.03 2.96
N ILE A 134 -3.91 11.22 3.07
CA ILE A 134 -3.96 9.79 2.70
C ILE A 134 -5.01 9.08 3.56
N GLY A 135 -4.95 9.23 4.89
CA GLY A 135 -5.89 8.59 5.81
C GLY A 135 -7.33 9.07 5.64
N ARG A 136 -7.52 10.31 5.18
CA ARG A 136 -8.86 10.83 4.83
C ARG A 136 -9.41 10.19 3.55
N CYS A 137 -8.56 9.88 2.59
CA CYS A 137 -8.98 9.44 1.26
C CYS A 137 -9.01 7.94 1.08
N ILE A 138 -8.22 7.18 1.86
CA ILE A 138 -8.01 5.75 1.68
C ILE A 138 -8.33 5.02 2.98
N SER A 139 -9.13 3.96 2.88
CA SER A 139 -9.43 3.08 4.02
C SER A 139 -8.26 2.14 4.34
N ASP A 140 -8.26 1.55 5.54
CA ASP A 140 -7.27 0.54 5.96
C ASP A 140 -7.24 -0.70 5.04
N GLN A 141 -8.33 -0.93 4.27
CA GLN A 141 -8.41 -1.99 3.27
C GLN A 141 -7.79 -1.62 1.91
N GLY A 142 -7.26 -0.39 1.78
CA GLY A 142 -6.68 0.08 0.53
C GLY A 142 -7.71 0.50 -0.52
N GLU A 143 -8.90 0.91 -0.10
CA GLU A 143 -9.94 1.40 -0.99
C GLU A 143 -10.11 2.91 -0.87
N VAL A 144 -10.31 3.58 -2.01
CA VAL A 144 -10.65 5.01 -2.01
C VAL A 144 -12.06 5.18 -1.47
N VAL A 145 -12.19 5.90 -0.37
CA VAL A 145 -13.48 6.11 0.31
C VAL A 145 -14.38 7.12 -0.41
N ASP A 146 -15.69 7.03 -0.20
CA ASP A 146 -16.68 7.89 -0.88
C ASP A 146 -16.42 9.40 -0.63
N HIS A 147 -15.98 9.74 0.57
CA HIS A 147 -15.74 11.14 0.96
C HIS A 147 -14.35 11.68 0.54
N ALA A 148 -13.53 10.87 -0.15
CA ALA A 148 -12.26 11.33 -0.72
C ALA A 148 -12.46 12.54 -1.65
N SER A 149 -13.60 12.58 -2.40
CA SER A 149 -14.02 13.80 -3.07
C SER A 149 -15.55 13.87 -3.22
N ALA A 150 -16.09 15.08 -3.21
CA ALA A 150 -17.53 15.32 -3.42
C ALA A 150 -18.03 14.78 -4.77
N LYS A 151 -17.18 14.85 -5.80
CA LYS A 151 -17.47 14.30 -7.13
C LYS A 151 -17.60 12.78 -7.10
N LEU A 152 -16.65 12.08 -6.42
CA LEU A 152 -16.67 10.63 -6.28
C LEU A 152 -17.91 10.15 -5.52
N ALA A 153 -18.22 10.81 -4.39
CA ALA A 153 -19.40 10.49 -3.59
C ALA A 153 -20.69 10.61 -4.42
N ARG A 154 -20.79 11.69 -5.24
CA ARG A 154 -21.95 11.89 -6.13
C ARG A 154 -22.03 10.78 -7.20
N VAL A 155 -20.94 10.53 -7.93
CA VAL A 155 -20.92 9.53 -9.00
C VAL A 155 -21.24 8.13 -8.48
N ARG A 156 -20.67 7.74 -7.34
CA ARG A 156 -20.96 6.44 -6.72
C ARG A 156 -22.43 6.33 -6.26
N ARG A 157 -23.02 7.42 -5.77
CA ARG A 157 -24.44 7.46 -5.40
C ARG A 157 -25.33 7.33 -6.63
N GLU A 158 -25.05 8.07 -7.69
CA GLU A 158 -25.75 7.98 -8.96
C GLU A 158 -25.68 6.56 -9.55
N LEU A 159 -24.50 5.94 -9.49
CA LEU A 159 -24.28 4.57 -9.93
C LEU A 159 -25.13 3.56 -9.12
N ARG A 160 -25.11 3.67 -7.78
CA ARG A 160 -25.94 2.81 -6.90
C ARG A 160 -27.44 2.99 -7.21
N THR A 161 -27.88 4.23 -7.42
CA THR A 161 -29.28 4.52 -7.77
C THR A 161 -29.65 3.94 -9.13
N ALA A 162 -28.80 4.12 -10.14
CA ALA A 162 -29.05 3.57 -11.48
C ALA A 162 -29.07 2.05 -11.45
N HIS A 163 -28.16 1.42 -10.71
CA HIS A 163 -28.09 -0.02 -10.51
C HIS A 163 -29.36 -0.55 -9.81
N GLY A 164 -29.79 0.11 -8.73
CA GLY A 164 -31.04 -0.23 -8.03
C GLY A 164 -32.25 -0.18 -8.96
N ARG A 165 -32.41 0.90 -9.74
CA ARG A 165 -33.49 1.04 -10.71
C ARG A 165 -33.46 -0.05 -11.79
N LEU A 166 -32.26 -0.45 -12.23
CA LEU A 166 -32.10 -1.54 -13.20
C LEU A 166 -32.58 -2.86 -12.61
N LEU A 167 -32.14 -3.22 -11.40
CA LEU A 167 -32.57 -4.45 -10.73
C LEU A 167 -34.08 -4.45 -10.46
N GLU A 168 -34.64 -3.34 -10.01
CA GLU A 168 -36.11 -3.23 -9.85
C GLU A 168 -36.87 -3.47 -11.15
N LYS A 169 -36.38 -2.90 -12.25
CA LYS A 169 -37.01 -3.11 -13.59
C LYS A 169 -36.93 -4.58 -14.01
N LEU A 170 -35.81 -5.24 -13.80
CA LEU A 170 -35.65 -6.67 -14.08
C LEU A 170 -36.54 -7.52 -13.18
N ASN A 171 -36.60 -7.24 -11.88
CA ASN A 171 -37.46 -7.95 -10.93
C ASN A 171 -38.95 -7.77 -11.27
N ARG A 172 -39.38 -6.58 -11.72
CA ARG A 172 -40.76 -6.38 -12.25
C ARG A 172 -41.05 -7.21 -13.46
N LEU A 173 -40.09 -7.39 -14.38
CA LEU A 173 -40.24 -8.28 -15.52
C LEU A 173 -40.42 -9.76 -15.10
N LEU A 174 -39.66 -10.20 -14.08
CA LEU A 174 -39.80 -11.56 -13.53
C LEU A 174 -41.12 -11.76 -12.78
N ALA A 175 -41.55 -10.76 -12.00
CA ALA A 175 -42.80 -10.83 -11.22
C ALA A 175 -44.09 -10.73 -12.07
N ASN A 176 -43.98 -10.34 -13.35
CA ASN A 176 -45.13 -10.24 -14.21
C ASN A 176 -45.64 -11.64 -14.59
N SER A 177 -46.87 -11.98 -14.15
CA SER A 177 -47.49 -13.27 -14.42
C SER A 177 -47.58 -13.62 -15.91
N ARG A 178 -47.68 -12.64 -16.79
CA ARG A 178 -47.68 -12.86 -18.24
C ARG A 178 -46.35 -13.38 -18.78
N ASN A 179 -45.24 -13.04 -18.07
CA ASN A 179 -43.93 -13.48 -18.47
C ASN A 179 -43.53 -14.83 -17.83
N ALA A 180 -44.22 -15.25 -16.78
CA ALA A 180 -43.89 -16.46 -16.03
C ALA A 180 -43.80 -17.73 -16.93
N SER A 181 -44.69 -17.87 -17.92
CA SER A 181 -44.65 -18.97 -18.85
C SER A 181 -43.48 -18.96 -19.83
N TYR A 182 -42.90 -17.79 -20.07
CA TYR A 182 -41.78 -17.57 -20.98
C TYR A 182 -40.42 -17.78 -20.36
N LEU A 183 -40.35 -17.67 -19.04
CA LEU A 183 -39.09 -17.80 -18.29
C LEU A 183 -38.69 -19.26 -18.11
N GLN A 184 -37.43 -19.57 -18.31
CA GLN A 184 -36.87 -20.87 -17.96
C GLN A 184 -36.72 -20.97 -16.46
N GLU A 185 -36.18 -19.90 -15.84
CA GLU A 185 -36.06 -19.69 -14.42
C GLU A 185 -36.37 -18.23 -14.07
N ALA A 186 -37.07 -18.00 -12.97
CA ALA A 186 -37.45 -16.65 -12.53
C ALA A 186 -36.34 -15.99 -11.75
N LEU A 187 -35.14 -15.85 -12.34
CA LEU A 187 -33.97 -15.22 -11.73
C LEU A 187 -33.24 -14.31 -12.73
N VAL A 188 -32.53 -13.32 -12.15
CA VAL A 188 -31.57 -12.47 -12.88
C VAL A 188 -30.19 -13.01 -12.62
N THR A 189 -29.44 -13.28 -13.68
CA THR A 189 -28.01 -13.66 -13.58
C THR A 189 -27.14 -12.63 -14.26
N GLN A 190 -25.83 -12.71 -14.04
CA GLN A 190 -24.86 -11.86 -14.71
C GLN A 190 -23.92 -12.71 -15.57
N ARG A 191 -23.84 -12.39 -16.87
CA ARG A 191 -22.91 -13.03 -17.80
C ARG A 191 -22.16 -11.95 -18.59
N GLY A 192 -20.84 -12.05 -18.64
CA GLY A 192 -20.00 -11.08 -19.35
C GLY A 192 -20.25 -9.62 -18.94
N GLY A 193 -20.50 -9.35 -17.64
CA GLY A 193 -20.79 -8.01 -17.12
C GLY A 193 -22.20 -7.48 -17.43
N ARG A 194 -23.09 -8.29 -18.02
CA ARG A 194 -24.48 -7.92 -18.37
C ARG A 194 -25.46 -8.72 -17.54
N TYR A 195 -26.55 -8.07 -17.13
CA TYR A 195 -27.66 -8.75 -16.51
C TYR A 195 -28.50 -9.49 -17.58
N VAL A 196 -28.75 -10.75 -17.36
CA VAL A 196 -29.52 -11.63 -18.28
C VAL A 196 -30.65 -12.35 -17.53
N ILE A 197 -31.72 -12.59 -18.24
CA ILE A 197 -32.87 -13.38 -17.77
C ILE A 197 -32.99 -14.61 -18.69
N PRO A 198 -32.97 -15.83 -18.15
CA PRO A 198 -33.14 -17.04 -18.97
C PRO A 198 -34.57 -17.19 -19.45
N ILE A 199 -34.73 -17.29 -20.78
CA ILE A 199 -36.02 -17.46 -21.48
C ILE A 199 -35.99 -18.79 -22.19
N LYS A 200 -37.12 -19.53 -22.15
CA LYS A 200 -37.29 -20.76 -22.91
C LYS A 200 -37.18 -20.51 -24.41
N ALA A 201 -36.54 -21.41 -25.14
CA ALA A 201 -36.17 -21.23 -26.54
C ALA A 201 -37.41 -20.97 -27.46
N GLU A 202 -38.56 -21.62 -27.18
CA GLU A 202 -39.81 -21.46 -27.93
C GLU A 202 -40.46 -20.09 -27.77
N PHE A 203 -40.09 -19.32 -26.72
CA PHE A 203 -40.63 -17.98 -26.46
C PHE A 203 -39.64 -16.85 -26.80
N ARG A 204 -38.63 -17.17 -27.59
CA ARG A 204 -37.65 -16.17 -28.06
C ARG A 204 -38.37 -15.01 -28.78
N GLY A 205 -38.06 -13.77 -28.36
CA GLY A 205 -38.66 -12.54 -28.90
C GLY A 205 -39.98 -12.13 -28.25
N ARG A 206 -40.55 -12.90 -27.30
CA ARG A 206 -41.79 -12.52 -26.60
C ARG A 206 -41.54 -11.47 -25.52
N ILE A 207 -40.34 -11.45 -24.94
CA ILE A 207 -39.88 -10.39 -24.02
C ILE A 207 -38.93 -9.50 -24.82
N PRO A 208 -39.13 -8.17 -24.84
CA PRO A 208 -38.23 -7.25 -25.54
C PRO A 208 -36.82 -7.30 -24.92
N GLY A 209 -35.81 -7.56 -25.74
CA GLY A 209 -34.43 -7.66 -25.26
C GLY A 209 -33.48 -8.10 -26.38
N ILE A 210 -32.18 -8.05 -26.05
CA ILE A 210 -31.12 -8.56 -26.94
C ILE A 210 -30.77 -9.96 -26.48
N VAL A 211 -30.75 -10.93 -27.40
CA VAL A 211 -30.28 -12.28 -27.13
C VAL A 211 -28.76 -12.22 -26.96
N HIS A 212 -28.29 -12.54 -25.76
CA HIS A 212 -26.87 -12.49 -25.42
C HIS A 212 -26.19 -13.83 -25.67
N ASP A 213 -26.89 -14.93 -25.37
CA ASP A 213 -26.33 -16.27 -25.46
C ASP A 213 -27.45 -17.28 -25.71
N THR A 214 -27.15 -18.37 -26.38
CA THR A 214 -28.10 -19.49 -26.62
C THR A 214 -27.46 -20.75 -26.01
N CYS A 215 -28.04 -21.27 -24.93
CA CYS A 215 -27.58 -22.51 -24.32
C CYS A 215 -27.99 -23.70 -25.23
N LEU A 216 -26.99 -24.36 -25.80
CA LEU A 216 -27.21 -25.55 -26.69
C LEU A 216 -27.42 -26.86 -25.90
N LEU A 217 -27.55 -26.80 -24.56
CA LEU A 217 -27.65 -28.00 -23.73
C LEU A 217 -29.03 -28.60 -23.57
N TYR A 218 -30.07 -28.09 -24.29
CA TYR A 218 -31.42 -28.63 -24.31
C TYR A 218 -32.00 -28.54 -25.73
N THR A 219 -31.60 -29.46 -26.57
CA THR A 219 -32.38 -29.94 -27.70
C THR A 219 -32.86 -31.35 -27.43
#